data_b7942e2e4e6288a397a86bc2189baa85
#
_entry.id   b7942e2e4e6288a397a86bc2189baa85
#
_cell.length_a   1.000
_cell.length_b   1.000
_cell.length_c   1.000
_cell.angle_alpha   90.00
_cell.angle_beta   90.00
_cell.angle_gamma   90.00
#
_symmetry.space_group_name_H-M   'P 1'
#
loop_
_entity.id
_entity.type
_entity.pdbx_description
1 polymer ?
#
loop_
_entity_poly.entity_id
_entity_poly.type
_entity_poly.pdbx_seq_one_letter_code
_entity_poly.pdbx_strand_id
1 'polypeptide(L)'
;DSVLSRGLGDVYKRQAIDGSIFDLESVKGSKMLITFYRYSSCPFCHLRINETINNKSKFGENFQKIAIFNCKLESLQKASNKHDDSVFILADENRYYFDMYNVEKSGFGVFLGSVVGFFRFMKAIFIKGYNPFTSMSGAFTGLPVDILINENGIVETVKYGKTTIDHIPMSDVIEFSNS
;
A
#
# COMPACT_ATOMS: atom_id res chain seq x y z
N ASP A 1 -10.24 -17.91 9.58
CA ASP A 1 -9.00 -18.06 10.35
C ASP A 1 -8.33 -16.70 10.45
N SER A 2 -8.13 -16.22 11.68
CA SER A 2 -7.53 -14.91 11.87
C SER A 2 -6.08 -14.92 11.36
N VAL A 3 -5.76 -14.06 10.38
CA VAL A 3 -4.39 -13.87 9.88
C VAL A 3 -3.49 -13.37 11.00
N LEU A 4 -4.04 -12.66 11.99
CA LEU A 4 -3.36 -12.26 13.22
C LEU A 4 -2.94 -13.46 14.10
N SER A 5 -3.64 -14.61 14.05
CA SER A 5 -3.29 -15.79 14.85
C SER A 5 -2.14 -16.61 14.24
N ARG A 6 -1.77 -16.40 12.99
CA ARG A 6 -0.73 -17.17 12.29
C ARG A 6 0.62 -16.45 12.18
N GLY A 7 0.97 -15.56 13.07
CA GLY A 7 2.31 -15.00 13.13
C GLY A 7 2.42 -13.48 13.01
N LEU A 8 1.34 -12.74 13.21
CA LEU A 8 1.39 -11.29 13.38
C LEU A 8 1.93 -10.87 14.76
N GLY A 9 2.04 -11.81 15.72
CA GLY A 9 2.36 -11.50 17.11
C GLY A 9 3.78 -10.99 17.38
N ASP A 10 4.74 -11.26 16.52
CA ASP A 10 6.14 -11.03 16.92
C ASP A 10 6.96 -10.10 16.01
N VAL A 11 6.41 -9.54 14.91
CA VAL A 11 7.30 -9.02 13.86
C VAL A 11 6.88 -7.68 13.24
N TYR A 12 5.80 -7.04 13.65
CA TYR A 12 5.36 -5.81 12.99
C TYR A 12 5.93 -4.52 13.58
N LYS A 13 7.22 -4.53 13.92
CA LYS A 13 7.97 -3.28 14.12
C LYS A 13 8.74 -2.98 12.86
N ARG A 14 8.28 -2.01 12.07
CA ARG A 14 8.97 -1.53 10.87
C ARG A 14 9.18 -0.04 10.94
N GLN A 15 10.31 0.40 10.46
CA GLN A 15 10.57 1.82 10.33
C GLN A 15 9.75 2.38 9.18
N ALA A 16 8.93 3.36 9.47
CA ALA A 16 8.21 4.15 8.50
C ALA A 16 9.13 5.18 7.82
N ILE A 17 8.66 5.78 6.74
CA ILE A 17 9.46 6.75 5.98
C ILE A 17 9.81 8.02 6.78
N ASP A 18 9.03 8.36 7.79
CA ASP A 18 9.26 9.49 8.73
C ASP A 18 10.29 9.17 9.82
N GLY A 19 10.80 7.93 9.86
CA GLY A 19 11.74 7.44 10.86
C GLY A 19 11.08 6.86 12.11
N SER A 20 9.77 6.98 12.27
CA SER A 20 9.02 6.35 13.36
C SER A 20 9.03 4.83 13.23
N ILE A 21 8.82 4.13 14.34
CA ILE A 21 8.62 2.69 14.33
C ILE A 21 7.13 2.42 14.30
N PHE A 22 6.64 1.91 13.19
CA PHE A 22 5.29 1.36 13.11
C PHE A 22 5.24 0.03 13.86
N ASP A 23 4.28 -0.09 14.77
CA ASP A 23 4.00 -1.32 15.52
C ASP A 23 2.53 -1.68 15.31
N LEU A 24 2.25 -2.85 14.75
CA LEU A 24 0.88 -3.30 14.50
C LEU A 24 0.08 -3.43 15.81
N GLU A 25 0.72 -3.75 16.92
CA GLU A 25 0.05 -3.79 18.22
C GLU A 25 -0.50 -2.42 18.64
N SER A 26 0.14 -1.33 18.21
CA SER A 26 -0.32 0.03 18.51
C SER A 26 -1.62 0.42 17.80
N VAL A 27 -1.99 -0.29 16.76
CA VAL A 27 -3.22 -0.06 15.97
C VAL A 27 -4.27 -1.16 16.16
N LYS A 28 -4.05 -2.04 17.14
CA LYS A 28 -4.99 -3.07 17.53
C LYS A 28 -6.31 -2.45 18.00
N GLY A 29 -7.43 -3.03 17.61
CA GLY A 29 -8.75 -2.45 17.87
C GLY A 29 -9.20 -1.40 16.85
N SER A 30 -8.37 -1.15 15.81
CA SER A 30 -8.73 -0.28 14.68
C SER A 30 -9.04 -1.11 13.45
N LYS A 31 -9.97 -0.64 12.61
CA LYS A 31 -10.10 -1.16 11.25
C LYS A 31 -8.92 -0.70 10.40
N MET A 32 -8.49 -1.53 9.45
CA MET A 32 -7.29 -1.27 8.67
C MET A 32 -7.47 -1.57 7.18
N LEU A 33 -6.86 -0.73 6.35
CA LEU A 33 -6.50 -1.06 4.97
C LEU A 33 -4.99 -1.31 4.93
N ILE A 34 -4.58 -2.50 4.53
CA ILE A 34 -3.19 -2.79 4.18
C ILE A 34 -3.11 -2.95 2.68
N THR A 35 -2.24 -2.16 2.03
CA THR A 35 -1.99 -2.26 0.60
C THR A 35 -0.54 -2.58 0.33
N PHE A 36 -0.31 -3.66 -0.40
CA PHE A 36 1.01 -4.03 -0.92
C PHE A 36 1.25 -3.35 -2.25
N TYR A 37 2.34 -2.59 -2.32
CA TYR A 37 2.77 -1.84 -3.49
C TYR A 37 4.05 -2.43 -4.07
N ARG A 38 4.43 -1.98 -5.25
CA ARG A 38 5.57 -2.46 -6.01
C ARG A 38 6.89 -1.82 -5.54
N TYR A 39 7.58 -1.18 -6.46
CA TYR A 39 8.85 -0.48 -6.25
C TYR A 39 8.64 0.96 -5.74
N SER A 40 9.69 1.52 -5.11
CA SER A 40 9.65 2.80 -4.39
C SER A 40 9.10 3.99 -5.18
N SER A 41 9.47 4.14 -6.45
CA SER A 41 9.07 5.30 -7.29
C SER A 41 7.92 4.98 -8.26
N CYS A 42 7.09 3.97 -7.97
CA CYS A 42 5.97 3.57 -8.81
C CYS A 42 4.89 4.67 -8.90
N PRO A 43 4.66 5.28 -10.06
CA PRO A 43 3.70 6.39 -10.19
C PRO A 43 2.26 6.00 -9.84
N PHE A 44 1.84 4.78 -10.22
CA PHE A 44 0.48 4.29 -9.91
C PHE A 44 0.29 4.08 -8.41
N CYS A 45 1.32 3.57 -7.73
CA CYS A 45 1.30 3.37 -6.28
C CYS A 45 1.14 4.70 -5.55
N HIS A 46 1.94 5.71 -5.92
CA HIS A 46 1.85 7.06 -5.34
C HIS A 46 0.52 7.76 -5.67
N LEU A 47 -0.07 7.52 -6.85
CA LEU A 47 -1.40 8.03 -7.15
C LEU A 47 -2.46 7.41 -6.23
N ARG A 48 -2.39 6.11 -5.96
CA ARG A 48 -3.33 5.44 -5.06
C ARG A 48 -3.18 5.93 -3.63
N ILE A 49 -1.96 6.09 -3.12
CA ILE A 49 -1.71 6.70 -1.80
C ILE A 49 -2.30 8.11 -1.75
N ASN A 50 -2.05 8.93 -2.77
CA ASN A 50 -2.58 10.29 -2.83
C ASN A 50 -4.12 10.31 -2.89
N GLU A 51 -4.75 9.34 -3.56
CA GLU A 51 -6.20 9.17 -3.55
C GLU A 51 -6.70 8.85 -2.12
N THR A 52 -6.01 7.97 -1.40
CA THR A 52 -6.31 7.65 0.00
C THR A 52 -6.18 8.89 0.90
N ILE A 53 -5.10 9.64 0.76
CA ILE A 53 -4.86 10.89 1.50
C ILE A 53 -5.97 11.93 1.22
N ASN A 54 -6.34 12.12 -0.05
CA ASN A 54 -7.38 13.08 -0.43
C ASN A 54 -8.78 12.71 0.11
N ASN A 55 -9.01 11.47 0.47
CA ASN A 55 -10.26 11.00 1.05
C ASN A 55 -10.17 10.83 2.59
N LYS A 56 -9.09 11.27 3.23
CA LYS A 56 -8.86 11.03 4.66
C LYS A 56 -10.00 11.49 5.59
N SER A 57 -10.69 12.57 5.23
CA SER A 57 -11.84 13.08 6.00
C SER A 57 -13.15 12.27 5.84
N LYS A 58 -13.16 11.29 4.95
CA LYS A 58 -14.32 10.43 4.69
C LYS A 58 -14.22 9.08 5.39
N PHE A 59 -13.04 8.74 5.89
CA PHE A 59 -12.84 7.50 6.64
C PHE A 59 -13.32 7.64 8.08
N GLY A 60 -13.73 6.53 8.68
CA GLY A 60 -14.06 6.46 10.10
C GLY A 60 -12.88 6.87 11.00
N GLU A 61 -13.18 7.38 12.20
CA GLU A 61 -12.17 7.93 13.11
C GLU A 61 -11.06 6.94 13.47
N ASN A 62 -11.38 5.65 13.60
CA ASN A 62 -10.47 4.58 14.01
C ASN A 62 -10.01 3.73 12.83
N PHE A 63 -9.72 4.35 11.68
CA PHE A 63 -9.30 3.65 10.46
C PHE A 63 -7.84 3.89 10.12
N GLN A 64 -7.04 2.82 10.09
CA GLN A 64 -5.62 2.87 9.78
C GLN A 64 -5.34 2.52 8.31
N LYS A 65 -4.42 3.23 7.68
CA LYS A 65 -4.03 3.04 6.29
C LYS A 65 -2.54 2.75 6.23
N ILE A 66 -2.19 1.56 5.75
CA ILE A 66 -0.83 1.03 5.75
C ILE A 66 -0.43 0.66 4.33
N ALA A 67 0.63 1.27 3.84
CA ALA A 67 1.21 1.05 2.52
C ALA A 67 2.55 0.34 2.66
N ILE A 68 2.68 -0.88 2.14
CA ILE A 68 3.90 -1.68 2.24
C ILE A 68 4.54 -1.79 0.85
N PHE A 69 5.80 -1.35 0.74
CA PHE A 69 6.56 -1.38 -0.50
C PHE A 69 7.67 -2.43 -0.45
N ASN A 70 7.81 -3.22 -1.52
CA ASN A 70 8.96 -4.10 -1.66
C ASN A 70 10.18 -3.32 -2.19
N CYS A 71 10.85 -2.60 -1.32
CA CYS A 71 12.02 -1.78 -1.67
C CYS A 71 12.85 -1.43 -0.44
N LYS A 72 14.02 -0.81 -0.69
CA LYS A 72 14.84 -0.24 0.38
C LYS A 72 14.20 0.99 0.99
N LEU A 73 14.32 1.14 2.31
CA LEU A 73 13.76 2.27 3.04
C LEU A 73 14.25 3.63 2.52
N GLU A 74 15.56 3.77 2.29
CA GLU A 74 16.16 5.02 1.78
C GLU A 74 15.58 5.43 0.41
N SER A 75 15.33 4.45 -0.48
CA SER A 75 14.73 4.70 -1.78
C SER A 75 13.27 5.13 -1.66
N LEU A 76 12.55 4.54 -0.71
CA LEU A 76 11.17 4.86 -0.42
C LEU A 76 11.03 6.27 0.18
N GLN A 77 11.89 6.63 1.13
CA GLN A 77 11.94 7.98 1.72
C GLN A 77 12.10 9.05 0.66
N LYS A 78 13.04 8.86 -0.29
CA LYS A 78 13.27 9.80 -1.41
C LYS A 78 12.06 9.92 -2.34
N ALA A 79 11.33 8.81 -2.58
CA ALA A 79 10.19 8.78 -3.48
C ALA A 79 8.88 9.28 -2.84
N SER A 80 8.76 9.16 -1.51
CA SER A 80 7.51 9.39 -0.77
C SER A 80 7.45 10.73 -0.03
N ASN A 81 8.42 11.63 -0.22
CA ASN A 81 8.52 12.92 0.46
C ASN A 81 7.35 13.90 0.22
N LYS A 82 6.42 13.54 -0.66
CA LYS A 82 5.23 14.34 -1.01
C LYS A 82 3.96 13.90 -0.30
N HIS A 83 4.02 12.84 0.50
CA HIS A 83 2.87 12.31 1.23
C HIS A 83 2.84 12.85 2.65
N ASP A 84 1.61 12.99 3.19
CA ASP A 84 1.40 13.36 4.59
C ASP A 84 1.34 12.11 5.50
N ASP A 85 1.27 12.33 6.80
CA ASP A 85 1.35 11.30 7.84
C ASP A 85 0.03 10.49 8.01
N SER A 86 -0.96 10.74 7.15
CA SER A 86 -2.26 10.05 7.25
C SER A 86 -2.24 8.62 6.74
N VAL A 87 -1.13 8.18 6.14
CA VAL A 87 -0.88 6.81 5.68
C VAL A 87 0.48 6.36 6.16
N PHE A 88 0.55 5.25 6.89
CA PHE A 88 1.83 4.63 7.25
C PHE A 88 2.46 4.01 6.02
N ILE A 89 3.64 4.50 5.64
CA ILE A 89 4.37 4.02 4.46
C ILE A 89 5.61 3.26 4.94
N LEU A 90 5.65 1.95 4.65
CA LEU A 90 6.62 1.00 5.19
C LEU A 90 7.41 0.32 4.06
N ALA A 91 8.67 0.01 4.33
CA ALA A 91 9.52 -0.76 3.44
C ALA A 91 9.64 -2.23 3.90
N ASP A 92 9.43 -3.16 2.97
CA ASP A 92 9.67 -4.59 3.13
C ASP A 92 10.75 -5.04 2.15
N GLU A 93 12.02 -4.69 2.46
CA GLU A 93 13.17 -4.94 1.59
C GLU A 93 13.35 -6.43 1.28
N ASN A 94 13.19 -7.28 2.29
CA ASN A 94 13.39 -8.72 2.20
C ASN A 94 12.15 -9.50 1.72
N ARG A 95 11.08 -8.82 1.31
CA ARG A 95 9.82 -9.42 0.87
C ARG A 95 9.15 -10.34 1.89
N TYR A 96 9.47 -10.21 3.15
CA TYR A 96 8.94 -11.09 4.18
C TYR A 96 7.40 -11.13 4.19
N TYR A 97 6.76 -9.96 4.17
CA TYR A 97 5.30 -9.86 4.14
C TYR A 97 4.73 -10.17 2.77
N PHE A 98 5.41 -9.79 1.69
CA PHE A 98 5.01 -10.13 0.34
C PHE A 98 4.91 -11.63 0.14
N ASP A 99 5.86 -12.39 0.66
CA ASP A 99 5.88 -13.84 0.54
C ASP A 99 4.85 -14.49 1.50
N MET A 100 4.68 -13.96 2.71
CA MET A 100 3.67 -14.40 3.67
C MET A 100 2.24 -14.27 3.12
N TYR A 101 1.95 -13.18 2.41
CA TYR A 101 0.63 -12.91 1.81
C TYR A 101 0.52 -13.37 0.35
N ASN A 102 1.46 -14.17 -0.15
CA ASN A 102 1.49 -14.67 -1.53
C ASN A 102 1.28 -13.57 -2.58
N VAL A 103 1.93 -12.42 -2.40
CA VAL A 103 1.85 -11.31 -3.36
C VAL A 103 2.56 -11.69 -4.65
N GLU A 104 1.78 -11.96 -5.69
CA GLU A 104 2.26 -12.46 -6.97
C GLU A 104 3.01 -11.41 -7.80
N LYS A 105 3.82 -11.90 -8.76
CA LYS A 105 4.48 -11.11 -9.79
C LYS A 105 3.89 -11.46 -11.15
N SER A 106 3.50 -10.45 -11.93
CA SER A 106 3.00 -10.65 -13.29
C SER A 106 3.47 -9.54 -14.22
N GLY A 107 4.35 -9.87 -15.14
CA GLY A 107 4.77 -8.92 -16.18
C GLY A 107 3.63 -8.50 -17.11
N PHE A 108 2.73 -9.43 -17.42
CA PHE A 108 1.57 -9.16 -18.27
C PHE A 108 0.57 -8.22 -17.59
N GLY A 109 0.26 -8.42 -16.30
CA GLY A 109 -0.60 -7.52 -15.53
C GLY A 109 -0.03 -6.11 -15.40
N VAL A 110 1.31 -5.98 -15.30
CA VAL A 110 1.98 -4.67 -15.30
C VAL A 110 1.86 -4.00 -16.67
N PHE A 111 2.11 -4.72 -17.76
CA PHE A 111 1.96 -4.20 -19.13
C PHE A 111 0.52 -3.74 -19.38
N LEU A 112 -0.47 -4.58 -19.10
CA LEU A 112 -1.88 -4.24 -19.28
C LEU A 112 -2.28 -3.03 -18.43
N GLY A 113 -1.85 -2.98 -17.18
CA GLY A 113 -2.10 -1.84 -16.29
C GLY A 113 -1.47 -0.54 -16.80
N SER A 114 -0.31 -0.61 -17.43
CA SER A 114 0.35 0.56 -18.03
C SER A 114 -0.39 1.06 -19.27
N VAL A 115 -0.93 0.17 -20.10
CA VAL A 115 -1.73 0.55 -21.27
C VAL A 115 -3.07 1.15 -20.84
N VAL A 116 -3.81 0.46 -19.97
CA VAL A 116 -5.13 0.95 -19.48
C VAL A 116 -4.98 2.20 -18.62
N GLY A 117 -3.90 2.27 -17.85
CA GLY A 117 -3.59 3.40 -16.97
C GLY A 117 -2.80 4.53 -17.63
N PHE A 118 -2.58 4.53 -18.96
CA PHE A 118 -1.71 5.47 -19.65
C PHE A 118 -1.98 6.94 -19.29
N PHE A 119 -3.23 7.38 -19.31
CA PHE A 119 -3.59 8.74 -18.92
C PHE A 119 -3.30 9.04 -17.45
N ARG A 120 -3.51 8.06 -16.56
CA ARG A 120 -3.15 8.18 -15.13
C ARG A 120 -1.63 8.26 -14.94
N PHE A 121 -0.88 7.49 -15.72
CA PHE A 121 0.58 7.53 -15.72
C PHE A 121 1.11 8.90 -16.16
N MET A 122 0.58 9.45 -17.25
CA MET A 122 0.92 10.79 -17.72
C MET A 122 0.59 11.86 -16.68
N LYS A 123 -0.61 11.77 -16.06
CA LYS A 123 -1.01 12.67 -14.97
C LYS A 123 -0.06 12.58 -13.76
N ALA A 124 0.38 11.38 -13.40
CA ALA A 124 1.31 11.18 -12.29
C ALA A 124 2.65 11.88 -12.54
N ILE A 125 3.19 11.76 -13.74
CA ILE A 125 4.49 12.34 -14.10
C ILE A 125 4.37 13.85 -14.28
N PHE A 126 3.46 14.32 -15.15
CA PHE A 126 3.45 15.72 -15.58
C PHE A 126 2.72 16.67 -14.61
N ILE A 127 1.68 16.19 -13.91
CA ILE A 127 0.89 17.04 -13.01
C ILE A 127 1.35 16.87 -11.57
N LYS A 128 1.58 15.62 -11.12
CA LYS A 128 1.97 15.34 -9.73
C LYS A 128 3.49 15.27 -9.54
N GLY A 129 4.28 15.25 -10.62
CA GLY A 129 5.74 15.23 -10.60
C GLY A 129 6.32 13.96 -9.96
N TYR A 130 5.62 12.82 -10.06
CA TYR A 130 6.17 11.53 -9.64
C TYR A 130 7.10 11.01 -10.74
N ASN A 131 8.41 11.07 -10.48
CA ASN A 131 9.40 10.60 -11.45
C ASN A 131 9.63 9.10 -11.26
N PRO A 132 9.27 8.24 -12.24
CA PRO A 132 9.42 6.79 -12.12
C PRO A 132 10.88 6.32 -12.07
N PHE A 133 11.81 7.18 -12.43
CA PHE A 133 13.25 6.86 -12.48
C PHE A 133 14.02 7.32 -11.23
N THR A 134 13.39 8.04 -10.32
CA THR A 134 14.02 8.49 -9.08
C THR A 134 14.11 7.33 -8.09
N SER A 135 15.33 6.92 -7.72
CA SER A 135 15.56 5.91 -6.67
C SER A 135 14.82 4.58 -6.89
N MET A 136 14.86 4.05 -8.12
CA MET A 136 14.23 2.77 -8.44
C MET A 136 14.80 1.63 -7.59
N SER A 137 13.98 1.10 -6.68
CA SER A 137 14.29 -0.08 -5.85
C SER A 137 13.05 -0.94 -5.71
N GLY A 138 13.21 -2.26 -5.83
CA GLY A 138 12.13 -3.23 -5.61
C GLY A 138 11.61 -3.93 -6.88
N ALA A 139 10.51 -4.67 -6.71
CA ALA A 139 9.97 -5.53 -7.76
C ALA A 139 9.09 -4.79 -8.76
N PHE A 140 9.54 -4.67 -10.01
CA PHE A 140 8.77 -4.03 -11.10
C PHE A 140 7.51 -4.81 -11.49
N THR A 141 7.54 -6.12 -11.37
CA THR A 141 6.50 -7.04 -11.83
C THR A 141 5.48 -7.38 -10.76
N GLY A 142 5.56 -6.79 -9.56
CA GLY A 142 4.58 -6.97 -8.50
C GLY A 142 3.19 -6.46 -8.91
N LEU A 143 2.15 -7.12 -8.44
CA LEU A 143 0.77 -6.66 -8.52
C LEU A 143 0.33 -6.14 -7.16
N PRO A 144 -0.60 -5.18 -7.09
CA PRO A 144 -1.10 -4.70 -5.81
C PRO A 144 -1.95 -5.76 -5.11
N VAL A 145 -1.92 -5.77 -3.79
CA VAL A 145 -2.88 -6.52 -2.97
C VAL A 145 -3.44 -5.58 -1.92
N ASP A 146 -4.76 -5.50 -1.84
CA ASP A 146 -5.47 -4.75 -0.81
C ASP A 146 -6.12 -5.73 0.17
N ILE A 147 -5.97 -5.46 1.47
CA ILE A 147 -6.54 -6.25 2.56
C ILE A 147 -7.32 -5.33 3.49
N LEU A 148 -8.58 -5.66 3.75
CA LEU A 148 -9.39 -5.00 4.77
C LEU A 148 -9.46 -5.89 6.01
N ILE A 149 -9.12 -5.32 7.15
CA ILE A 149 -9.07 -6.00 8.45
C ILE A 149 -9.96 -5.23 9.43
N ASN A 150 -10.85 -5.94 10.12
CA ASN A 150 -11.72 -5.34 11.11
C ASN A 150 -11.02 -5.09 12.46
N GLU A 151 -11.71 -4.46 13.39
CA GLU A 151 -11.21 -4.11 14.73
C GLU A 151 -10.81 -5.32 15.58
N ASN A 152 -11.33 -6.50 15.27
CA ASN A 152 -10.96 -7.77 15.92
C ASN A 152 -9.69 -8.40 15.29
N GLY A 153 -9.10 -7.75 14.29
CA GLY A 153 -7.95 -8.27 13.56
C GLY A 153 -8.28 -9.39 12.58
N ILE A 154 -9.54 -9.52 12.18
CA ILE A 154 -10.01 -10.52 11.22
C ILE A 154 -9.99 -9.90 9.82
N VAL A 155 -9.42 -10.63 8.86
CA VAL A 155 -9.46 -10.26 7.45
C VAL A 155 -10.86 -10.47 6.91
N GLU A 156 -11.49 -9.40 6.44
CA GLU A 156 -12.83 -9.47 5.83
C GLU A 156 -12.76 -9.51 4.30
N THR A 157 -11.79 -8.81 3.71
CA THR A 157 -11.65 -8.74 2.25
C THR A 157 -10.19 -8.80 1.87
N VAL A 158 -9.88 -9.62 0.87
CA VAL A 158 -8.58 -9.63 0.19
C VAL A 158 -8.83 -9.48 -1.30
N LYS A 159 -8.18 -8.51 -1.93
CA LYS A 159 -8.19 -8.34 -3.37
C LYS A 159 -6.78 -8.43 -3.92
N TYR A 160 -6.51 -9.48 -4.68
CA TYR A 160 -5.32 -9.61 -5.51
C TYR A 160 -5.56 -8.90 -6.84
N GLY A 161 -4.85 -7.81 -7.08
CA GLY A 161 -4.99 -7.03 -8.31
C GLY A 161 -4.50 -7.81 -9.53
N LYS A 162 -5.24 -7.75 -10.64
CA LYS A 162 -4.88 -8.34 -11.93
C LYS A 162 -4.02 -7.39 -12.78
N THR A 163 -4.03 -6.13 -12.44
CA THR A 163 -3.24 -5.07 -13.10
C THR A 163 -2.67 -4.12 -12.04
N THR A 164 -1.79 -3.23 -12.46
CA THR A 164 -1.13 -2.26 -11.55
C THR A 164 -2.05 -1.20 -10.95
N ILE A 165 -3.28 -1.11 -11.43
CA ILE A 165 -4.30 -0.13 -10.99
C ILE A 165 -5.55 -0.83 -10.44
N ASP A 166 -5.53 -2.15 -10.33
CA ASP A 166 -6.67 -2.93 -9.87
C ASP A 166 -6.65 -3.04 -8.34
N HIS A 167 -7.31 -2.09 -7.71
CA HIS A 167 -7.48 -1.97 -6.26
C HIS A 167 -8.94 -2.16 -5.85
N ILE A 168 -9.19 -2.37 -4.56
CA ILE A 168 -10.55 -2.22 -3.99
C ILE A 168 -11.03 -0.80 -4.31
N PRO A 169 -12.27 -0.62 -4.82
CA PRO A 169 -12.83 0.71 -5.05
C PRO A 169 -12.74 1.58 -3.78
N MET A 170 -12.39 2.86 -3.93
CA MET A 170 -12.25 3.73 -2.77
C MET A 170 -13.57 3.92 -2.00
N SER A 171 -14.71 3.86 -2.71
CA SER A 171 -16.05 3.84 -2.10
C SER A 171 -16.22 2.72 -1.08
N ASP A 172 -15.79 1.51 -1.45
CA ASP A 172 -15.94 0.31 -0.63
C ASP A 172 -15.01 0.35 0.59
N VAL A 173 -13.81 0.92 0.41
CA VAL A 173 -12.87 1.16 1.54
C VAL A 173 -13.46 2.17 2.53
N ILE A 174 -14.10 3.25 2.03
CA ILE A 174 -14.76 4.26 2.87
C ILE A 174 -15.95 3.64 3.59
N GLU A 175 -16.79 2.88 2.90
CA GLU A 175 -17.93 2.19 3.50
C GLU A 175 -17.48 1.25 4.62
N PHE A 176 -16.48 0.39 4.34
CA PHE A 176 -15.90 -0.51 5.34
C PHE A 176 -15.36 0.25 6.56
N SER A 177 -14.73 1.40 6.36
CA SER A 177 -14.15 2.17 7.48
C SER A 177 -15.21 2.75 8.41
N ASN A 178 -16.44 2.95 7.91
CA ASN A 178 -17.55 3.56 8.65
C ASN A 178 -18.62 2.55 9.11
N SER A 179 -18.50 1.27 8.73
CA SER A 179 -19.45 0.22 9.11
C SER A 179 -19.38 -0.18 10.57
#